data_265856cb91a13be619e81f6444c657d8
#
_entry.id   265856cb91a13be619e81f6444c657d8
#
_cell.length_a   1.000
_cell.length_b   1.000
_cell.length_c   1.000
_cell.angle_alpha   90.00
_cell.angle_beta   90.00
_cell.angle_gamma   90.00
#
_symmetry.space_group_name_H-M   'P 1'
#
loop_
_entity.id
_entity.type
_entity.pdbx_description
1 polymer ?
#
loop_
_entity_poly.entity_id
_entity_poly.type
_entity_poly.pdbx_seq_one_letter_code
_entity_poly.pdbx_strand_id
1 'polypeptide(L)'
;DHDDEVSITGAALKSRGLEPFQRRYIEELLTALIRGHDDVARGLAAEYAENIERHALPVTDFAKREVLSTAPRKYKEKLDAGKTRRSAAYELALVSDREYRQGDVVQFYVTGEKKSVAVSDAAKLLAEADPAVRDENIPYYLGKLKKLEKKFAEFLG
;
A
#
# COMPACT_ATOMS: atom_id res chain seq x y z
N ASP A 1 21.50 -11.54 14.23
CA ASP A 1 20.90 -12.82 14.58
C ASP A 1 19.58 -13.04 13.82
N HIS A 2 19.41 -14.24 13.28
CA HIS A 2 18.23 -14.57 12.48
C HIS A 2 16.92 -14.43 13.27
N ASP A 3 16.94 -14.77 14.56
CA ASP A 3 15.75 -14.68 15.38
C ASP A 3 15.27 -13.23 15.55
N ASP A 4 16.22 -12.29 15.68
CA ASP A 4 15.90 -10.87 15.79
C ASP A 4 15.38 -10.32 14.46
N GLU A 5 16.00 -10.72 13.35
CA GLU A 5 15.55 -10.33 12.01
C GLU A 5 14.14 -10.84 11.73
N VAL A 6 13.85 -12.10 12.03
CA VAL A 6 12.54 -12.70 11.87
C VAL A 6 11.50 -11.97 12.71
N SER A 7 11.83 -11.63 13.96
CA SER A 7 10.93 -10.93 14.87
C SER A 7 10.57 -9.55 14.34
N ILE A 8 11.57 -8.77 13.90
CA ILE A 8 11.36 -7.42 13.36
C ILE A 8 10.54 -7.47 12.08
N THR A 9 10.86 -8.40 11.17
CA THR A 9 10.15 -8.55 9.91
C THR A 9 8.72 -9.01 10.13
N GLY A 10 8.49 -9.92 11.08
CA GLY A 10 7.14 -10.34 11.46
C GLY A 10 6.30 -9.20 11.99
N ALA A 11 6.88 -8.32 12.81
CA ALA A 11 6.20 -7.13 13.31
C ALA A 11 5.84 -6.18 12.15
N ALA A 12 6.75 -5.99 11.18
CA ALA A 12 6.49 -5.16 10.01
C ALA A 12 5.35 -5.74 9.16
N LEU A 13 5.28 -7.06 8.98
CA LEU A 13 4.22 -7.72 8.23
C LEU A 13 2.85 -7.55 8.89
N LYS A 14 2.81 -7.38 10.21
CA LYS A 14 1.57 -7.16 10.96
C LYS A 14 1.15 -5.71 10.97
N SER A 15 2.00 -4.78 10.49
CA SER A 15 1.66 -3.36 10.45
C SER A 15 0.48 -3.11 9.54
N ARG A 16 -0.46 -2.29 10.00
CA ARG A 16 -1.62 -1.89 9.21
C ARG A 16 -1.17 -0.96 8.08
N GLY A 17 -1.90 -0.99 6.97
CA GLY A 17 -1.68 -0.09 5.86
C GLY A 17 -0.60 -0.49 4.88
N LEU A 18 -0.05 -1.69 5.02
CA LEU A 18 0.86 -2.21 4.01
C LEU A 18 0.09 -2.67 2.78
N GLU A 19 0.50 -2.20 1.61
CA GLU A 19 0.00 -2.71 0.35
C GLU A 19 0.57 -4.11 0.08
N PRO A 20 -0.08 -4.92 -0.75
CA PRO A 20 0.40 -6.28 -1.05
C PRO A 20 1.83 -6.35 -1.56
N PHE A 21 2.28 -5.38 -2.38
CA PHE A 21 3.67 -5.40 -2.88
C PHE A 21 4.68 -5.22 -1.75
N GLN A 22 4.33 -4.41 -0.73
CA GLN A 22 5.20 -4.20 0.43
C GLN A 22 5.34 -5.49 1.25
N ARG A 23 4.23 -6.19 1.48
CA ARG A 23 4.24 -7.47 2.20
C ARG A 23 5.07 -8.50 1.46
N ARG A 24 4.91 -8.60 0.15
CA ARG A 24 5.65 -9.54 -0.67
C ARG A 24 7.13 -9.22 -0.68
N TYR A 25 7.49 -7.94 -0.77
CA TYR A 25 8.89 -7.51 -0.69
C TYR A 25 9.52 -7.95 0.64
N ILE A 26 8.83 -7.71 1.76
CA ILE A 26 9.33 -8.10 3.08
C ILE A 26 9.48 -9.62 3.19
N GLU A 27 8.50 -10.38 2.71
CA GLU A 27 8.55 -11.85 2.72
C GLU A 27 9.71 -12.40 1.89
N GLU A 28 9.91 -11.86 0.70
CA GLU A 28 11.01 -12.27 -0.17
C GLU A 28 12.37 -11.89 0.43
N LEU A 29 12.46 -10.70 1.02
CA LEU A 29 13.67 -10.26 1.71
C LEU A 29 14.01 -11.19 2.87
N LEU A 30 13.04 -11.49 3.70
CA LEU A 30 13.23 -12.40 4.84
C LEU A 30 13.67 -13.79 4.36
N THR A 31 13.02 -14.31 3.33
CA THR A 31 13.36 -15.61 2.78
C THR A 31 14.81 -15.64 2.28
N ALA A 32 15.22 -14.60 1.57
CA ALA A 32 16.59 -14.50 1.06
C ALA A 32 17.62 -14.46 2.20
N LEU A 33 17.34 -13.66 3.23
CA LEU A 33 18.22 -13.54 4.39
C LEU A 33 18.34 -14.85 5.17
N ILE A 34 17.22 -15.52 5.41
CA ILE A 34 17.22 -16.80 6.15
C ILE A 34 17.99 -17.87 5.40
N ARG A 35 17.88 -17.88 4.07
CA ARG A 35 18.59 -18.86 3.23
C ARG A 35 20.03 -18.48 2.91
N GLY A 36 20.52 -17.34 3.39
CA GLY A 36 21.87 -16.88 3.13
C GLY A 36 22.08 -16.36 1.72
N HIS A 37 21.00 -16.03 0.99
CA HIS A 37 21.07 -15.47 -0.36
C HIS A 37 21.22 -13.95 -0.30
N ASP A 38 22.34 -13.48 0.24
CA ASP A 38 22.57 -12.06 0.52
C ASP A 38 22.58 -11.20 -0.76
N ASP A 39 23.07 -11.73 -1.86
CA ASP A 39 23.06 -11.00 -3.14
C ASP A 39 21.64 -10.78 -3.64
N VAL A 40 20.78 -11.78 -3.50
CA VAL A 40 19.37 -11.65 -3.84
C VAL A 40 18.71 -10.57 -2.96
N ALA A 41 18.98 -10.63 -1.66
CA ALA A 41 18.43 -9.64 -0.72
C ALA A 41 18.84 -8.22 -1.08
N ARG A 42 20.11 -8.00 -1.44
CA ARG A 42 20.60 -6.66 -1.80
C ARG A 42 20.02 -6.13 -3.11
N GLY A 43 19.70 -7.01 -4.06
CA GLY A 43 19.15 -6.61 -5.36
C GLY A 43 17.64 -6.48 -5.40
N LEU A 44 16.95 -6.90 -4.33
CA LEU A 44 15.48 -7.03 -4.35
C LEU A 44 14.77 -5.71 -4.50
N ALA A 45 15.20 -4.66 -3.79
CA ALA A 45 14.57 -3.34 -3.88
C ALA A 45 14.67 -2.76 -5.29
N ALA A 46 15.83 -2.91 -5.95
CA ALA A 46 16.02 -2.44 -7.31
C ALA A 46 15.12 -3.19 -8.29
N GLU A 47 14.93 -4.48 -8.09
CA GLU A 47 14.04 -5.29 -8.91
C GLU A 47 12.58 -4.83 -8.77
N TYR A 48 12.13 -4.60 -7.53
CA TYR A 48 10.78 -4.08 -7.29
C TYR A 48 10.60 -2.68 -7.89
N ALA A 49 11.60 -1.80 -7.74
CA ALA A 49 11.55 -0.45 -8.29
C ALA A 49 11.40 -0.49 -9.82
N GLU A 50 12.17 -1.32 -10.48
CA GLU A 50 12.08 -1.47 -11.94
C GLU A 50 10.69 -1.95 -12.36
N ASN A 51 10.14 -2.94 -11.65
CA ASN A 51 8.82 -3.47 -11.95
C ASN A 51 7.72 -2.45 -11.72
N ILE A 52 7.84 -1.60 -10.69
CA ILE A 52 6.90 -0.50 -10.45
C ILE A 52 6.97 0.51 -11.60
N GLU A 53 8.19 0.93 -11.99
CA GLU A 53 8.39 1.90 -13.06
C GLU A 53 7.85 1.45 -14.42
N ARG A 54 7.90 0.15 -14.67
CA ARG A 54 7.46 -0.44 -15.94
C ARG A 54 6.00 -0.88 -15.93
N HIS A 55 5.24 -0.58 -14.89
CA HIS A 55 3.87 -1.09 -14.74
C HIS A 55 3.80 -2.61 -14.81
N ALA A 56 4.83 -3.30 -14.33
CA ALA A 56 4.92 -4.75 -14.41
C ALA A 56 4.26 -5.47 -13.23
N LEU A 57 4.01 -4.75 -12.12
CA LEU A 57 3.24 -5.32 -11.01
C LEU A 57 1.76 -5.18 -11.30
N PRO A 58 0.94 -6.20 -10.98
CA PRO A 58 -0.50 -6.06 -11.14
C PRO A 58 -1.03 -4.93 -10.26
N VAL A 59 -2.08 -4.24 -10.72
CA VAL A 59 -2.65 -3.10 -9.99
C VAL A 59 -3.13 -3.51 -8.58
N THR A 60 -3.53 -4.77 -8.42
CA THR A 60 -3.92 -5.32 -7.12
C THR A 60 -2.81 -5.24 -6.08
N ASP A 61 -1.54 -5.21 -6.51
CA ASP A 61 -0.40 -5.07 -5.60
C ASP A 61 -0.35 -3.71 -4.90
N PHE A 62 -1.05 -2.71 -5.44
CA PHE A 62 -1.09 -1.36 -4.88
C PHE A 62 -2.37 -1.09 -4.09
N ALA A 63 -3.29 -2.03 -4.04
CA ALA A 63 -4.59 -1.81 -3.44
C ALA A 63 -4.56 -1.99 -1.93
N LYS A 64 -5.02 -0.97 -1.21
CA LYS A 64 -5.32 -1.07 0.22
C LYS A 64 -6.74 -1.58 0.40
N ARG A 65 -6.95 -2.29 1.50
CA ARG A 65 -8.27 -2.74 1.94
C ARG A 65 -8.58 -2.06 3.27
N GLU A 66 -9.69 -1.34 3.31
CA GLU A 66 -10.16 -0.75 4.55
C GLU A 66 -11.60 -1.18 4.82
N VAL A 67 -11.86 -1.64 6.04
CA VAL A 67 -13.20 -1.97 6.50
C VAL A 67 -13.85 -0.72 7.04
N LEU A 68 -15.06 -0.42 6.59
CA LEU A 68 -15.82 0.73 7.08
C LEU A 68 -16.37 0.40 8.48
N SER A 69 -15.81 1.02 9.51
CA SER A 69 -16.24 0.79 10.88
C SER A 69 -17.58 1.46 11.20
N THR A 70 -17.98 2.44 10.42
CA THR A 70 -19.29 3.10 10.52
C THR A 70 -19.91 3.27 9.13
N ALA A 71 -21.18 3.62 9.08
CA ALA A 71 -21.82 3.96 7.81
C ALA A 71 -21.16 5.22 7.22
N PRO A 72 -20.99 5.30 5.88
CA PRO A 72 -20.37 6.47 5.24
C PRO A 72 -21.04 7.80 5.63
N ARG A 73 -22.34 7.81 5.81
CA ARG A 73 -23.07 9.00 6.24
C ARG A 73 -22.58 9.53 7.59
N LYS A 74 -22.30 8.64 8.54
CA LYS A 74 -21.78 9.03 9.87
C LYS A 74 -20.38 9.63 9.75
N TYR A 75 -19.57 9.11 8.89
CA TYR A 75 -18.25 9.68 8.59
C TYR A 75 -18.40 11.11 8.08
N LYS A 76 -19.29 11.32 7.11
CA LYS A 76 -19.54 12.64 6.54
C LYS A 76 -19.99 13.65 7.59
N GLU A 77 -20.91 13.25 8.47
CA GLU A 77 -21.36 14.10 9.57
C GLU A 77 -20.20 14.50 10.48
N LYS A 78 -19.33 13.55 10.84
CA LYS A 78 -18.16 13.82 11.68
C LYS A 78 -17.14 14.72 10.98
N LEU A 79 -16.94 14.51 9.68
CA LEU A 79 -16.03 15.32 8.89
C LEU A 79 -16.50 16.77 8.82
N ASP A 80 -17.78 16.97 8.52
CA ASP A 80 -18.40 18.30 8.46
C ASP A 80 -18.36 19.01 9.81
N ALA A 81 -18.43 18.26 10.90
CA ALA A 81 -18.33 18.79 12.26
C ALA A 81 -16.89 18.99 12.75
N GLY A 82 -15.89 18.67 11.92
CA GLY A 82 -14.48 18.79 12.30
C GLY A 82 -14.01 17.75 13.31
N LYS A 83 -14.73 16.65 13.47
CA LYS A 83 -14.43 15.60 14.48
C LYS A 83 -13.58 14.45 13.96
N THR A 84 -13.28 14.41 12.67
CA THR A 84 -12.44 13.37 12.07
C THR A 84 -11.64 13.94 10.90
N ARG A 85 -10.62 13.20 10.50
CA ARG A 85 -9.80 13.55 9.34
C ARG A 85 -10.38 12.93 8.08
N ARG A 86 -9.97 13.45 6.92
CA ARG A 86 -10.36 12.89 5.63
C ARG A 86 -9.89 11.43 5.52
N SER A 87 -10.74 10.61 4.95
CA SER A 87 -10.46 9.19 4.70
C SER A 87 -10.79 8.86 3.25
N ALA A 88 -9.82 8.36 2.51
CA ALA A 88 -10.02 7.98 1.11
C ALA A 88 -11.09 6.90 0.97
N ALA A 89 -11.09 5.89 1.83
CA ALA A 89 -12.07 4.81 1.76
C ALA A 89 -13.50 5.31 1.89
N TYR A 90 -13.76 6.16 2.89
CA TYR A 90 -15.10 6.70 3.10
C TYR A 90 -15.51 7.66 1.98
N GLU A 91 -14.59 8.50 1.50
CA GLU A 91 -14.90 9.43 0.41
C GLU A 91 -15.23 8.70 -0.89
N LEU A 92 -14.50 7.63 -1.19
CA LEU A 92 -14.81 6.78 -2.35
C LEU A 92 -16.17 6.09 -2.17
N ALA A 93 -16.45 5.60 -0.97
CA ALA A 93 -17.73 4.97 -0.67
C ALA A 93 -18.92 5.93 -0.87
N LEU A 94 -18.73 7.21 -0.50
CA LEU A 94 -19.78 8.21 -0.64
C LEU A 94 -20.08 8.59 -2.09
N VAL A 95 -19.10 8.55 -2.99
CA VAL A 95 -19.29 8.94 -4.39
C VAL A 95 -19.49 7.76 -5.33
N SER A 96 -19.36 6.53 -4.83
CA SER A 96 -19.53 5.33 -5.64
C SER A 96 -21.00 5.07 -5.99
N ASP A 97 -21.24 4.47 -7.14
CA ASP A 97 -22.58 4.00 -7.52
C ASP A 97 -23.05 2.84 -6.65
N ARG A 98 -22.10 2.07 -6.10
CA ARG A 98 -22.41 1.00 -5.15
C ARG A 98 -22.76 1.59 -3.79
N GLU A 99 -23.82 1.07 -3.15
CA GLU A 99 -24.16 1.43 -1.79
C GLU A 99 -23.27 0.68 -0.79
N TYR A 100 -22.38 1.42 -0.13
CA TYR A 100 -21.52 0.86 0.93
C TYR A 100 -22.18 1.02 2.29
N ARG A 101 -22.01 0.00 3.14
CA ARG A 101 -22.55 -0.06 4.49
C ARG A 101 -21.46 -0.27 5.52
N GLN A 102 -21.78 -0.07 6.77
CA GLN A 102 -20.90 -0.43 7.87
C GLN A 102 -20.49 -1.90 7.74
N GLY A 103 -19.20 -2.21 7.90
CA GLY A 103 -18.66 -3.55 7.76
C GLY A 103 -18.17 -3.89 6.36
N ASP A 104 -18.54 -3.12 5.36
CA ASP A 104 -18.06 -3.34 3.99
C ASP A 104 -16.59 -2.99 3.85
N VAL A 105 -15.94 -3.65 2.89
CA VAL A 105 -14.53 -3.41 2.57
C VAL A 105 -14.43 -2.53 1.34
N VAL A 106 -13.62 -1.47 1.43
CA VAL A 106 -13.27 -0.62 0.30
C VAL A 106 -11.85 -0.94 -0.10
N GLN A 107 -11.64 -1.26 -1.38
CA GLN A 107 -10.30 -1.48 -1.93
C GLN A 107 -9.97 -0.36 -2.91
N PHE A 108 -8.83 0.28 -2.72
CA PHE A 108 -8.44 1.44 -3.53
C PHE A 108 -6.93 1.54 -3.67
N TYR A 109 -6.51 2.27 -4.67
CA TYR A 109 -5.10 2.57 -4.93
C TYR A 109 -4.94 4.05 -5.28
N VAL A 110 -3.71 4.53 -5.26
CA VAL A 110 -3.41 5.95 -5.49
C VAL A 110 -3.01 6.17 -6.94
N THR A 111 -3.63 7.15 -7.58
CA THR A 111 -3.33 7.57 -8.95
C THR A 111 -2.50 8.86 -8.96
N GLY A 112 -2.12 9.33 -10.13
CA GLY A 112 -1.41 10.59 -10.31
C GLY A 112 0.06 10.43 -10.64
N GLU A 113 0.76 11.54 -10.71
CA GLU A 113 2.15 11.59 -11.17
C GLU A 113 3.11 12.24 -10.17
N LYS A 114 2.61 12.68 -9.03
CA LYS A 114 3.42 13.35 -8.00
C LYS A 114 3.60 12.45 -6.79
N LYS A 115 4.82 12.40 -6.27
CA LYS A 115 5.14 11.66 -5.07
C LYS A 115 4.35 12.12 -3.85
N SER A 116 4.21 13.44 -3.68
CA SER A 116 3.47 14.03 -2.58
C SER A 116 2.05 14.35 -3.03
N VAL A 117 1.11 13.47 -2.69
CA VAL A 117 -0.31 13.66 -2.98
C VAL A 117 -1.12 13.46 -1.71
N ALA A 118 -2.22 14.17 -1.61
CA ALA A 118 -3.24 13.86 -0.62
C ALA A 118 -3.98 12.62 -1.11
N VAL A 119 -3.87 11.52 -0.37
CA VAL A 119 -4.42 10.22 -0.80
C VAL A 119 -5.91 10.34 -1.10
N SER A 120 -6.65 11.08 -0.26
CA SER A 120 -8.10 11.25 -0.47
C SER A 120 -8.46 11.96 -1.79
N ASP A 121 -7.53 12.74 -2.35
CA ASP A 121 -7.75 13.42 -3.62
C ASP A 121 -7.35 12.59 -4.83
N ALA A 122 -6.54 11.55 -4.63
CA ALA A 122 -5.94 10.76 -5.71
C ALA A 122 -6.35 9.28 -5.69
N ALA A 123 -7.16 8.88 -4.73
CA ALA A 123 -7.57 7.48 -4.59
C ALA A 123 -8.62 7.09 -5.63
N LYS A 124 -8.51 5.85 -6.11
CA LYS A 124 -9.43 5.28 -7.08
C LYS A 124 -9.80 3.87 -6.63
N LEU A 125 -11.08 3.50 -6.76
CA LEU A 125 -11.52 2.15 -6.42
C LEU A 125 -10.82 1.13 -7.32
N LEU A 126 -10.36 0.04 -6.71
CA LEU A 126 -9.73 -1.05 -7.46
C LEU A 126 -10.65 -1.61 -8.53
N ALA A 127 -11.95 -1.69 -8.25
CA ALA A 127 -12.95 -2.18 -9.20
C ALA A 127 -13.06 -1.31 -10.47
N GLU A 128 -12.62 -0.05 -10.41
CA GLU A 128 -12.63 0.88 -11.55
C GLU A 128 -11.31 0.89 -12.31
N ALA A 129 -10.32 0.12 -11.89
CA ALA A 129 -9.04 0.05 -12.58
C ALA A 129 -9.20 -0.63 -13.94
N ASP A 130 -8.58 -0.04 -14.97
CA ASP A 130 -8.49 -0.62 -16.28
C ASP A 130 -7.09 -1.18 -16.51
N PRO A 131 -6.91 -2.51 -16.57
CA PRO A 131 -5.59 -3.11 -16.76
C PRO A 131 -4.88 -2.68 -18.05
N ALA A 132 -5.65 -2.23 -19.05
CA ALA A 132 -5.12 -1.76 -20.33
C ALA A 132 -4.63 -0.31 -20.27
N VAL A 133 -5.07 0.45 -19.26
CA VAL A 133 -4.70 1.85 -19.08
C VAL A 133 -4.20 2.04 -17.65
N ARG A 134 -2.90 1.78 -17.47
CA ARG A 134 -2.29 1.82 -16.15
C ARG A 134 -2.17 3.26 -15.65
N ASP A 135 -2.66 3.51 -14.44
CA ASP A 135 -2.74 4.84 -13.85
C ASP A 135 -2.27 4.92 -12.39
N GLU A 136 -1.68 3.85 -11.88
CA GLU A 136 -1.09 3.89 -10.52
C GLU A 136 0.02 4.94 -10.45
N ASN A 137 0.13 5.58 -9.28
CA ASN A 137 1.09 6.66 -9.06
C ASN A 137 2.49 6.10 -8.80
N ILE A 138 3.31 6.02 -9.84
CA ILE A 138 4.66 5.46 -9.76
C ILE A 138 5.52 6.18 -8.72
N PRO A 139 5.68 7.52 -8.73
CA PRO A 139 6.52 8.18 -7.72
C PRO A 139 6.06 7.94 -6.29
N TYR A 140 4.76 7.90 -6.05
CA TYR A 140 4.20 7.64 -4.73
C TYR A 140 4.59 6.24 -4.22
N TYR A 141 4.42 5.21 -5.06
CA TYR A 141 4.73 3.83 -4.67
C TYR A 141 6.23 3.56 -4.59
N LEU A 142 7.03 4.18 -5.45
CA LEU A 142 8.49 4.14 -5.32
C LEU A 142 8.92 4.74 -3.98
N GLY A 143 8.27 5.82 -3.56
CA GLY A 143 8.54 6.43 -2.25
C GLY A 143 8.27 5.49 -1.10
N LYS A 144 7.20 4.71 -1.18
CA LYS A 144 6.87 3.70 -0.16
C LYS A 144 7.88 2.56 -0.13
N LEU A 145 8.30 2.10 -1.30
CA LEU A 145 9.34 1.06 -1.40
C LEU A 145 10.65 1.56 -0.78
N LYS A 146 11.03 2.78 -1.09
CA LYS A 146 12.26 3.39 -0.57
C LYS A 146 12.26 3.50 0.95
N LYS A 147 11.12 3.82 1.55
CA LYS A 147 10.97 3.85 3.00
C LYS A 147 11.18 2.47 3.62
N LEU A 148 10.65 1.42 2.98
CA LEU A 148 10.86 0.05 3.44
C LEU A 148 12.33 -0.37 3.29
N GLU A 149 12.92 -0.08 2.16
CA GLU A 149 14.33 -0.37 1.91
C GLU A 149 15.22 0.26 2.98
N LYS A 150 14.98 1.52 3.27
CA LYS A 150 15.71 2.26 4.30
C LYS A 150 15.52 1.65 5.69
N LYS A 151 14.30 1.24 6.01
CA LYS A 151 13.97 0.64 7.30
C LYS A 151 14.74 -0.67 7.53
N PHE A 152 14.96 -1.45 6.49
CA PHE A 152 15.65 -2.73 6.60
C PHE A 152 17.10 -2.69 6.10
N ALA A 153 17.64 -1.51 5.78
CA ALA A 153 18.98 -1.36 5.24
C ALA A 153 20.06 -1.91 6.18
N GLU A 154 19.87 -1.76 7.48
CA GLU A 154 20.81 -2.24 8.48
C GLU A 154 20.99 -3.78 8.47
N PHE A 155 19.98 -4.50 7.96
CA PHE A 155 20.05 -5.97 7.85
C PHE A 155 20.74 -6.42 6.56
N LEU A 156 20.99 -5.51 5.65
CA LEU A 156 21.61 -5.82 4.36
C LEU A 156 23.13 -5.54 4.34
N GLY A 157 23.60 -4.96 5.44
CA GLY A 157 25.02 -4.68 5.65
C GLY A 157 25.61 -3.66 4.78
#